data_7375c7c0f421e3e6c3865182a567b8ff
#
_entry.id   7375c7c0f421e3e6c3865182a567b8ff
#
_cell.length_a   1.000
_cell.length_b   1.000
_cell.length_c   1.000
_cell.angle_alpha   90.00
_cell.angle_beta   90.00
_cell.angle_gamma   90.00
#
_symmetry.space_group_name_H-M   'P 1'
#
loop_
_entity.id
_entity.type
_entity.pdbx_description
1 polymer ?
#
loop_
_entity_poly.entity_id
_entity_poly.type
_entity_poly.pdbx_seq_one_letter_code
_entity_poly.pdbx_strand_id
1 'polypeptide(L)'
;MLCIGSVLWDVIGRAHLPMRLGNDVPGRITRGPGGVAMNIAMGLERFGLTPVLLTAIGQDAEGDELVAACDAMGLVTAHVWRDPQLPTDRYMAIESSEGLVAAIADAHTLEAAGDRILAPLEDGRLGTAAAPWTGFVALDGNLT
;
A
#
# COMPACT_ATOMS: atom_id res chain seq x y z
N MET A 1 -13.71 6.13 -7.51
CA MET A 1 -13.67 4.73 -7.07
C MET A 1 -12.80 4.65 -5.83
N LEU A 2 -13.22 3.92 -4.79
CA LEU A 2 -12.42 3.74 -3.57
C LEU A 2 -11.54 2.49 -3.70
N CYS A 3 -10.30 2.56 -3.22
CA CYS A 3 -9.39 1.44 -3.04
C CYS A 3 -9.02 1.40 -1.55
N ILE A 4 -9.47 0.37 -0.84
CA ILE A 4 -9.36 0.26 0.60
C ILE A 4 -8.43 -0.90 0.93
N GLY A 5 -7.35 -0.63 1.67
CA GLY A 5 -6.39 -1.65 2.10
C GLY A 5 -4.94 -1.20 2.05
N SER A 6 -4.03 -2.14 1.82
CA SER A 6 -2.60 -1.93 1.93
C SER A 6 -2.03 -1.01 0.84
N VAL A 7 -1.31 0.00 1.30
CA VAL A 7 -0.42 0.89 0.54
C VAL A 7 0.86 1.00 1.35
N LEU A 8 1.96 0.51 0.78
CA LEU A 8 3.22 0.35 1.50
C LEU A 8 4.40 0.42 0.52
N TRP A 9 5.62 0.32 1.03
CA TRP A 9 6.79 0.17 0.20
C TRP A 9 7.10 -1.29 -0.09
N ASP A 10 7.13 -1.66 -1.38
CA ASP A 10 7.72 -2.93 -1.84
C ASP A 10 9.24 -2.76 -1.97
N VAL A 11 10.00 -3.54 -1.21
CA VAL A 11 11.46 -3.63 -1.28
C VAL A 11 11.83 -5.01 -1.81
N ILE A 12 12.24 -5.07 -3.08
CA ILE A 12 12.47 -6.34 -3.78
C ILE A 12 13.93 -6.50 -4.15
N GLY A 13 14.58 -7.49 -3.55
CA GLY A 13 15.92 -7.94 -3.94
C GLY A 13 15.83 -9.05 -5.00
N ARG A 14 16.42 -8.83 -6.18
CA ARG A 14 16.44 -9.82 -7.28
C ARG A 14 17.86 -10.24 -7.59
N ALA A 15 18.09 -11.55 -7.50
CA ALA A 15 19.32 -12.19 -7.96
C ALA A 15 19.06 -12.99 -9.25
N HIS A 16 20.02 -12.96 -10.18
CA HIS A 16 19.94 -13.74 -11.42
C HIS A 16 20.51 -15.16 -11.28
N LEU A 17 21.00 -15.49 -10.09
CA LEU A 17 21.56 -16.79 -9.72
C LEU A 17 20.65 -17.51 -8.73
N PRO A 18 20.71 -18.85 -8.65
CA PRO A 18 20.05 -19.60 -7.58
C PRO A 18 20.60 -19.17 -6.21
N MET A 19 19.70 -19.03 -5.24
CA MET A 19 20.08 -18.71 -3.86
C MET A 19 19.86 -19.93 -2.96
N ARG A 20 20.80 -20.12 -2.03
CA ARG A 20 20.71 -21.14 -0.98
C ARG A 20 20.73 -20.47 0.38
N LEU A 21 20.13 -21.12 1.36
CA LEU A 21 20.14 -20.63 2.74
C LEU A 21 21.58 -20.36 3.21
N GLY A 22 21.81 -19.15 3.74
CA GLY A 22 23.10 -18.76 4.32
C GLY A 22 24.16 -18.29 3.33
N ASN A 23 23.86 -18.20 2.02
CA ASN A 23 24.79 -17.56 1.08
C ASN A 23 24.32 -16.16 0.69
N ASP A 24 25.26 -15.34 0.19
CA ASP A 24 25.00 -14.09 -0.50
C ASP A 24 25.32 -14.23 -1.99
N VAL A 25 24.60 -13.49 -2.83
CA VAL A 25 24.79 -13.48 -4.27
C VAL A 25 24.64 -12.05 -4.81
N PRO A 26 25.32 -11.70 -5.90
CA PRO A 26 25.10 -10.41 -6.55
C PRO A 26 23.65 -10.27 -7.03
N GLY A 27 23.06 -9.11 -6.79
CA GLY A 27 21.68 -8.81 -7.18
C GLY A 27 21.41 -7.33 -7.24
N ARG A 28 20.15 -6.97 -7.46
CA ARG A 28 19.66 -5.60 -7.43
C ARG A 28 18.52 -5.50 -6.43
N ILE A 29 18.55 -4.45 -5.64
CA ILE A 29 17.45 -4.11 -4.73
C ILE A 29 16.74 -2.89 -5.32
N THR A 30 15.42 -2.99 -5.43
CA THR A 30 14.55 -1.90 -5.87
C THR A 30 13.51 -1.61 -4.81
N ARG A 31 13.07 -0.35 -4.71
CA ARG A 31 11.94 0.07 -3.89
C ARG A 31 10.92 0.75 -4.78
N GLY A 32 9.64 0.46 -4.54
CA GLY A 32 8.53 1.11 -5.24
C GLY A 32 7.25 1.06 -4.42
N PRO A 33 6.28 1.91 -4.71
CA PRO A 33 4.96 1.81 -4.10
C PRO A 33 4.32 0.47 -4.41
N GLY A 34 3.72 -0.17 -3.40
CA GLY A 34 3.10 -1.47 -3.48
C GLY A 34 1.98 -1.65 -2.47
N GLY A 35 1.56 -2.89 -2.28
CA GLY A 35 0.37 -3.26 -1.54
C GLY A 35 -0.82 -3.52 -2.46
N VAL A 36 -1.79 -4.32 -1.99
CA VAL A 36 -2.90 -4.78 -2.82
C VAL A 36 -3.79 -3.62 -3.27
N ALA A 37 -4.21 -2.75 -2.35
CA ALA A 37 -5.03 -1.59 -2.71
C ALA A 37 -4.27 -0.62 -3.64
N MET A 38 -2.97 -0.45 -3.43
CA MET A 38 -2.10 0.34 -4.31
C MET A 38 -2.03 -0.23 -5.72
N ASN A 39 -1.82 -1.53 -5.86
CA ASN A 39 -1.73 -2.20 -7.15
C ASN A 39 -3.05 -2.10 -7.93
N ILE A 40 -4.19 -2.22 -7.24
CA ILE A 40 -5.51 -2.01 -7.84
C ILE A 40 -5.65 -0.55 -8.29
N ALA A 41 -5.30 0.42 -7.44
CA ALA A 41 -5.40 1.84 -7.76
C ALA A 41 -4.54 2.22 -8.96
N MET A 42 -3.28 1.77 -9.03
CA MET A 42 -2.41 1.96 -10.19
C MET A 42 -3.00 1.36 -11.48
N GLY A 43 -3.64 0.18 -11.37
CA GLY A 43 -4.33 -0.43 -12.49
C GLY A 43 -5.50 0.43 -12.98
N LEU A 44 -6.33 0.93 -12.07
CA LEU A 44 -7.49 1.76 -12.38
C LEU A 44 -7.11 3.11 -12.99
N GLU A 45 -6.05 3.74 -12.48
CA GLU A 45 -5.52 4.98 -13.03
C GLU A 45 -5.13 4.82 -14.52
N ARG A 46 -4.47 3.73 -14.87
CA ARG A 46 -4.10 3.41 -16.27
C ARG A 46 -5.32 3.28 -17.21
N PHE A 47 -6.49 3.02 -16.68
CA PHE A 47 -7.77 3.05 -17.41
C PHE A 47 -8.47 4.41 -17.35
N GLY A 48 -7.78 5.46 -16.88
CA GLY A 48 -8.31 6.83 -16.85
C GLY A 48 -9.27 7.11 -15.70
N LEU A 49 -9.29 6.25 -14.66
CA LEU A 49 -10.08 6.49 -13.46
C LEU A 49 -9.25 7.29 -12.44
N THR A 50 -9.92 7.91 -11.48
CA THR A 50 -9.28 8.63 -10.37
C THR A 50 -9.55 7.89 -9.06
N PRO A 51 -8.68 6.95 -8.66
CA PRO A 51 -8.86 6.19 -7.43
C PRO A 51 -8.60 7.04 -6.20
N VAL A 52 -9.40 6.81 -5.15
CA VAL A 52 -9.26 7.40 -3.83
C VAL A 52 -8.75 6.31 -2.89
N LEU A 53 -7.63 6.56 -2.23
CA LEU A 53 -7.02 5.61 -1.29
C LEU A 53 -7.61 5.79 0.12
N LEU A 54 -8.08 4.70 0.71
CA LEU A 54 -8.39 4.58 2.13
C LEU A 54 -7.44 3.55 2.73
N THR A 55 -6.42 4.02 3.41
CA THR A 55 -5.31 3.23 3.94
C THR A 55 -4.70 3.93 5.15
N ALA A 56 -3.76 3.28 5.81
CA ALA A 56 -2.91 3.87 6.83
C ALA A 56 -1.45 3.93 6.36
N ILE A 57 -0.79 5.05 6.59
CA ILE A 57 0.63 5.27 6.29
C ILE A 57 1.25 6.01 7.49
N GLY A 58 2.44 5.62 7.92
CA GLY A 58 3.15 6.27 9.00
C GLY A 58 3.39 7.76 8.75
N GLN A 59 3.41 8.56 9.82
CA GLN A 59 3.78 9.98 9.76
C GLN A 59 5.30 10.14 9.88
N ASP A 60 6.03 9.50 8.96
CA ASP A 60 7.48 9.51 8.86
C ASP A 60 7.95 9.93 7.45
N ALA A 61 9.26 10.07 7.27
CA ALA A 61 9.83 10.49 6.00
C ALA A 61 9.51 9.53 4.84
N GLU A 62 9.48 8.22 5.10
CA GLU A 62 9.11 7.20 4.10
C GLU A 62 7.63 7.29 3.73
N GLY A 63 6.77 7.61 4.70
CA GLY A 63 5.35 7.85 4.45
C GLY A 63 5.10 9.11 3.63
N ASP A 64 5.86 10.17 3.88
CA ASP A 64 5.78 11.40 3.08
C ASP A 64 6.20 11.14 1.63
N GLU A 65 7.28 10.38 1.41
CA GLU A 65 7.69 9.94 0.08
C GLU A 65 6.65 9.07 -0.60
N LEU A 66 6.01 8.15 0.14
CA LEU A 66 4.98 7.24 -0.40
C LEU A 66 3.73 8.02 -0.83
N VAL A 67 3.25 8.94 0.01
CA VAL A 67 2.12 9.82 -0.33
C VAL A 67 2.45 10.65 -1.55
N ALA A 68 3.63 11.28 -1.61
CA ALA A 68 4.05 12.05 -2.77
C ALA A 68 4.14 11.20 -4.06
N ALA A 69 4.57 9.94 -3.95
CA ALA A 69 4.59 9.02 -5.07
C ALA A 69 3.16 8.65 -5.55
N CYS A 70 2.22 8.45 -4.63
CA CYS A 70 0.82 8.22 -4.96
C CYS A 70 0.20 9.42 -5.68
N ASP A 71 0.43 10.63 -5.16
CA ASP A 71 -0.07 11.88 -5.77
C ASP A 71 0.51 12.07 -7.18
N ALA A 72 1.80 11.81 -7.38
CA ALA A 72 2.45 11.89 -8.68
C ALA A 72 1.89 10.90 -9.71
N MET A 73 1.27 9.80 -9.25
CA MET A 73 0.56 8.82 -10.09
C MET A 73 -0.93 9.17 -10.30
N GLY A 74 -1.40 10.34 -9.83
CA GLY A 74 -2.79 10.74 -10.01
C GLY A 74 -3.79 10.08 -9.05
N LEU A 75 -3.31 9.46 -7.97
CA LEU A 75 -4.17 8.87 -6.95
C LEU A 75 -4.57 9.92 -5.91
N VAL A 76 -5.77 9.83 -5.36
CA VAL A 76 -6.24 10.76 -4.32
C VAL A 76 -5.83 10.24 -2.94
N THR A 77 -4.95 10.99 -2.28
CA THR A 77 -4.39 10.65 -0.95
C THR A 77 -4.99 11.47 0.20
N ALA A 78 -5.89 12.39 -0.10
CA ALA A 78 -6.48 13.32 0.88
C ALA A 78 -7.18 12.64 2.08
N HIS A 79 -7.48 11.36 1.96
CA HIS A 79 -8.19 10.58 2.97
C HIS A 79 -7.34 9.48 3.62
N VAL A 80 -6.05 9.45 3.33
CA VAL A 80 -5.10 8.52 3.96
C VAL A 80 -4.98 8.84 5.45
N TRP A 81 -5.12 7.83 6.30
CA TRP A 81 -4.81 7.96 7.72
C TRP A 81 -3.30 8.02 7.91
N ARG A 82 -2.79 9.10 8.50
CA ARG A 82 -1.37 9.26 8.83
C ARG A 82 -1.16 8.91 10.30
N ASP A 83 -0.54 7.74 10.56
CA ASP A 83 -0.31 7.28 11.93
C ASP A 83 0.91 7.99 12.55
N PRO A 84 0.74 8.67 13.71
CA PRO A 84 1.83 9.44 14.31
C PRO A 84 2.80 8.58 15.17
N GLN A 85 2.50 7.32 15.39
CA GLN A 85 3.24 6.46 16.34
C GLN A 85 3.90 5.26 15.65
N LEU A 86 3.33 4.77 14.56
CA LEU A 86 3.82 3.60 13.84
C LEU A 86 4.50 4.00 12.52
N PRO A 87 5.54 3.26 12.11
CA PRO A 87 6.26 3.54 10.88
C PRO A 87 5.44 3.17 9.65
N THR A 88 5.83 3.70 8.50
CA THR A 88 5.25 3.29 7.21
C THR A 88 5.51 1.81 6.95
N ASP A 89 4.45 1.09 6.60
CA ASP A 89 4.47 -0.35 6.32
C ASP A 89 5.33 -0.70 5.09
N ARG A 90 5.85 -1.94 5.07
CA ARG A 90 6.74 -2.44 4.00
C ARG A 90 6.51 -3.91 3.72
N TYR A 91 6.69 -4.25 2.48
CA TYR A 91 6.87 -5.63 2.07
C TYR A 91 8.29 -5.82 1.56
N MET A 92 9.00 -6.81 2.09
CA MET A 92 10.35 -7.15 1.64
C MET A 92 10.33 -8.55 1.04
N ALA A 93 10.85 -8.69 -0.18
CA ALA A 93 10.99 -9.99 -0.82
C ALA A 93 12.39 -10.19 -1.39
N ILE A 94 12.83 -11.43 -1.37
CA ILE A 94 14.07 -11.89 -2.00
C ILE A 94 13.67 -12.89 -3.08
N GLU A 95 14.03 -12.56 -4.31
CA GLU A 95 13.79 -13.40 -5.49
C GLU A 95 15.12 -13.87 -6.08
N SER A 96 15.16 -15.12 -6.50
CA SER A 96 16.29 -15.71 -7.25
C SER A 96 15.86 -16.09 -8.65
N SER A 97 16.79 -16.66 -9.44
CA SER A 97 16.45 -17.23 -10.75
C SER A 97 15.41 -18.36 -10.68
N GLU A 98 15.19 -18.93 -9.49
CA GLU A 98 14.23 -20.02 -9.24
C GLU A 98 12.89 -19.53 -8.65
N GLY A 99 12.73 -18.21 -8.46
CA GLY A 99 11.54 -17.57 -7.93
C GLY A 99 11.73 -16.98 -6.55
N LEU A 100 10.62 -16.81 -5.82
CA LEU A 100 10.61 -16.24 -4.47
C LEU A 100 11.33 -17.16 -3.48
N VAL A 101 12.37 -16.62 -2.83
CA VAL A 101 13.14 -17.32 -1.79
C VAL A 101 12.53 -17.10 -0.41
N ALA A 102 12.21 -15.85 -0.07
CA ALA A 102 11.60 -15.47 1.20
C ALA A 102 10.95 -14.10 1.09
N ALA A 103 9.97 -13.83 1.94
CA ALA A 103 9.38 -12.51 2.08
C ALA A 103 8.96 -12.24 3.52
N ILE A 104 8.88 -10.95 3.87
CA ILE A 104 8.33 -10.44 5.12
C ILE A 104 7.33 -9.35 4.76
N ALA A 105 6.10 -9.49 5.25
CA ALA A 105 5.09 -8.45 5.18
C ALA A 105 5.00 -7.76 6.54
N ASP A 106 5.30 -6.47 6.57
CA ASP A 106 5.10 -5.60 7.72
C ASP A 106 3.90 -4.72 7.40
N ALA A 107 2.73 -5.03 7.97
CA ALA A 107 1.47 -4.34 7.78
C ALA A 107 0.88 -3.84 9.11
N HIS A 108 1.74 -3.67 10.13
CA HIS A 108 1.31 -3.33 11.50
C HIS A 108 0.59 -2.00 11.59
N THR A 109 0.97 -1.01 10.79
CA THR A 109 0.34 0.31 10.82
C THR A 109 -1.07 0.26 10.24
N LEU A 110 -1.28 -0.47 9.15
CA LEU A 110 -2.62 -0.70 8.61
C LEU A 110 -3.50 -1.49 9.59
N GLU A 111 -2.97 -2.57 10.17
CA GLU A 111 -3.68 -3.38 11.16
C GLU A 111 -4.08 -2.57 12.40
N ALA A 112 -3.15 -1.77 12.95
CA ALA A 112 -3.40 -0.93 14.11
C ALA A 112 -4.36 0.22 13.84
N ALA A 113 -4.43 0.71 12.61
CA ALA A 113 -5.40 1.74 12.22
C ALA A 113 -6.83 1.22 12.29
N GLY A 114 -7.06 -0.06 11.95
CA GLY A 114 -8.38 -0.67 11.98
C GLY A 114 -9.41 0.15 11.19
N ASP A 115 -10.54 0.44 11.83
CA ASP A 115 -11.65 1.20 11.24
C ASP A 115 -11.37 2.68 10.97
N ARG A 116 -10.27 3.24 11.51
CA ARG A 116 -9.90 4.67 11.28
C ARG A 116 -9.75 5.00 9.80
N ILE A 117 -9.31 4.05 8.99
CA ILE A 117 -9.20 4.25 7.54
C ILE A 117 -10.57 4.44 6.87
N LEU A 118 -11.64 4.00 7.51
CA LEU A 118 -13.02 4.11 7.01
C LEU A 118 -13.73 5.39 7.48
N ALA A 119 -13.16 6.14 8.44
CA ALA A 119 -13.76 7.37 8.96
C ALA A 119 -14.26 8.35 7.87
N PRO A 120 -13.60 8.49 6.70
CA PRO A 120 -14.11 9.35 5.62
C PRO A 120 -15.48 8.94 5.07
N LEU A 121 -15.89 7.70 5.24
CA LEU A 121 -17.20 7.20 4.80
C LEU A 121 -18.33 7.53 5.79
N GLU A 122 -17.99 7.99 6.99
CA GLU A 122 -18.95 8.23 8.09
C GLU A 122 -19.03 9.69 8.50
N ASP A 123 -17.93 10.46 8.34
CA ASP A 123 -17.79 11.82 8.86
C ASP A 123 -18.13 12.94 7.85
N GLY A 124 -18.62 12.58 6.68
CA GLY A 124 -19.07 13.51 5.64
C GLY A 124 -18.01 13.85 4.59
N ARG A 125 -16.77 13.40 4.73
CA ARG A 125 -15.72 13.65 3.72
C ARG A 125 -16.00 12.90 2.41
N LEU A 126 -16.49 11.67 2.48
CA LEU A 126 -16.88 10.85 1.33
C LEU A 126 -18.31 10.33 1.43
N GLY A 127 -18.86 10.29 2.62
CA GLY A 127 -20.22 9.81 2.88
C GLY A 127 -20.61 9.97 4.35
N THR A 128 -21.84 9.60 4.66
CA THR A 128 -22.37 9.51 6.03
C THR A 128 -23.31 8.31 6.11
N ALA A 129 -23.75 7.91 7.32
CA ALA A 129 -24.75 6.87 7.48
C ALA A 129 -26.09 7.21 6.77
N ALA A 130 -26.46 8.52 6.69
CA ALA A 130 -27.67 8.98 6.02
C ALA A 130 -27.51 9.18 4.51
N ALA A 131 -26.25 9.38 4.02
CA ALA A 131 -25.91 9.57 2.62
C ALA A 131 -24.61 8.79 2.32
N PRO A 132 -24.68 7.46 2.21
CA PRO A 132 -23.49 6.64 2.03
C PRO A 132 -22.85 6.83 0.66
N TRP A 133 -21.58 6.45 0.54
CA TRP A 133 -20.87 6.38 -0.73
C TRP A 133 -21.62 5.44 -1.69
N THR A 134 -21.87 5.92 -2.92
CA THR A 134 -22.62 5.16 -3.95
C THR A 134 -21.74 4.69 -5.12
N GLY A 135 -20.45 5.03 -5.11
CA GLY A 135 -19.50 4.61 -6.15
C GLY A 135 -18.93 3.21 -5.91
N PHE A 136 -18.13 2.74 -6.84
CA PHE A 136 -17.45 1.45 -6.72
C PHE A 136 -16.40 1.46 -5.60
N VAL A 137 -16.22 0.29 -5.01
CA VAL A 137 -15.23 0.04 -3.95
C VAL A 137 -14.45 -1.23 -4.30
N ALA A 138 -13.15 -1.15 -4.23
CA ALA A 138 -12.25 -2.29 -4.26
C ALA A 138 -11.68 -2.49 -2.85
N LEU A 139 -11.79 -3.72 -2.34
CA LEU A 139 -11.30 -4.09 -1.02
C LEU A 139 -10.10 -5.02 -1.15
N ASP A 140 -9.06 -4.75 -0.36
CA ASP A 140 -7.98 -5.68 -0.13
C ASP A 140 -8.49 -6.86 0.71
N GLY A 141 -8.32 -8.09 0.22
CA GLY A 141 -8.76 -9.29 0.93
C GLY A 141 -7.93 -9.62 2.18
N ASN A 142 -6.87 -8.88 2.46
CA ASN A 142 -6.02 -9.03 3.65
C ASN A 142 -6.41 -8.06 4.79
N LEU A 143 -7.47 -7.29 4.64
CA LEU A 143 -8.03 -6.50 5.74
C LEU A 143 -8.63 -7.42 6.80
N THR A 144 -8.24 -7.21 8.06
CA THR A 144 -8.71 -7.98 9.24
C THR A 144 -9.63 -7.13 10.11
#